data_973ac9cfada963ce681093f5b31cc311
#
_entry.id   973ac9cfada963ce681093f5b31cc311
#
_cell.length_a   1.000
_cell.length_b   1.000
_cell.length_c   1.000
_cell.angle_alpha   90.00
_cell.angle_beta   90.00
_cell.angle_gamma   90.00
#
_symmetry.space_group_name_H-M   'P 1'
#
loop_
_entity.id
_entity.type
_entity.pdbx_description
1 polymer ?
#
loop_
_entity_poly.entity_id
_entity_poly.type
_entity_poly.pdbx_seq_one_letter_code
_entity_poly.pdbx_strand_id
1 'polypeptide(L)'
;MTLRSDEEIAAARIGPPEIHNSTIYLAPYDPEWSRLFEREERRIRAALSDRALLIEHAGSTSVPGLSAKPIIDIVLAVADTTDELAYVPAMEAAGYVLRIREPDWHQHRLFKGPDTAVNLHVFTIGCTEIERMLFFRDHLRSDEADRTLYENTKQELARRTWKYVQHMPTPNQG
;
A
#
# COMPACT_ATOMS: atom_id res chain seq x y z
N MET A 1 4.45 -17.19 -7.77
CA MET A 1 3.71 -16.22 -6.95
C MET A 1 2.24 -16.31 -7.32
N THR A 2 1.42 -16.77 -6.42
CA THR A 2 -0.01 -16.94 -6.66
C THR A 2 -0.69 -15.58 -6.48
N LEU A 3 -1.31 -15.09 -7.54
CA LEU A 3 -2.15 -13.90 -7.45
C LEU A 3 -3.42 -14.26 -6.69
N ARG A 4 -3.80 -13.43 -5.73
CA ARG A 4 -5.05 -13.63 -5.00
C ARG A 4 -6.25 -13.29 -5.87
N SER A 5 -7.33 -14.05 -5.71
CA SER A 5 -8.57 -13.74 -6.39
C SER A 5 -9.22 -12.48 -5.78
N ASP A 6 -10.04 -11.81 -6.58
CA ASP A 6 -10.80 -10.64 -6.11
C ASP A 6 -11.72 -11.00 -4.94
N GLU A 7 -12.22 -12.23 -4.91
CA GLU A 7 -13.06 -12.74 -3.82
C GLU A 7 -12.27 -12.87 -2.51
N GLU A 8 -11.03 -13.36 -2.58
CA GLU A 8 -10.15 -13.47 -1.41
C GLU A 8 -9.81 -12.09 -0.85
N ILE A 9 -9.56 -11.12 -1.72
CA ILE A 9 -9.30 -9.73 -1.32
C ILE A 9 -10.55 -9.11 -0.69
N ALA A 10 -11.71 -9.32 -1.28
CA ALA A 10 -12.97 -8.79 -0.75
C ALA A 10 -13.32 -9.40 0.62
N ALA A 11 -13.08 -10.70 0.81
CA ALA A 11 -13.35 -11.38 2.07
C ALA A 11 -12.44 -10.91 3.22
N ALA A 12 -11.27 -10.35 2.91
CA ALA A 12 -10.31 -9.85 3.90
C ALA A 12 -10.64 -8.44 4.42
N ARG A 13 -11.59 -7.75 3.80
CA ARG A 13 -11.92 -6.36 4.16
C ARG A 13 -12.65 -6.27 5.50
N ILE A 14 -12.32 -5.23 6.25
CA ILE A 14 -12.93 -4.86 7.52
C ILE A 14 -13.64 -3.53 7.34
N GLY A 15 -14.92 -3.46 7.76
CA GLY A 15 -15.73 -2.26 7.64
C GLY A 15 -16.51 -2.19 6.32
N PRO A 16 -17.26 -1.09 6.08
CA PRO A 16 -18.04 -0.95 4.86
C PRO A 16 -17.15 -0.91 3.62
N PRO A 17 -17.61 -1.45 2.47
CA PRO A 17 -16.84 -1.39 1.24
C PRO A 17 -16.63 0.06 0.83
N GLU A 18 -15.38 0.42 0.54
CA GLU A 18 -15.08 1.72 -0.04
C GLU A 18 -15.48 1.71 -1.51
N ILE A 19 -16.28 2.69 -1.91
CA ILE A 19 -16.60 2.89 -3.32
C ILE A 19 -15.38 3.58 -3.96
N HIS A 20 -14.55 2.79 -4.63
CA HIS A 20 -13.45 3.35 -5.39
C HIS A 20 -13.96 3.91 -6.73
N ASN A 21 -14.36 5.16 -6.73
CA ASN A 21 -14.53 5.94 -7.95
C ASN A 21 -13.17 6.40 -8.50
N SER A 22 -12.10 5.66 -8.22
CA SER A 22 -10.80 6.06 -8.68
C SER A 22 -10.61 5.72 -10.15
N THR A 23 -10.67 6.72 -11.00
CA THR A 23 -9.89 6.74 -12.22
C THR A 23 -8.45 6.38 -11.86
N ILE A 24 -7.89 5.36 -12.52
CA ILE A 24 -6.47 5.04 -12.36
C ILE A 24 -5.67 6.25 -12.85
N TYR A 25 -5.11 6.99 -11.92
CA TYR A 25 -4.40 8.22 -12.19
C TYR A 25 -2.94 8.05 -11.75
N LEU A 26 -2.03 8.25 -12.69
CA LEU A 26 -0.59 8.27 -12.41
C LEU A 26 -0.11 9.70 -12.41
N ALA A 27 0.34 10.17 -11.26
CA ALA A 27 0.97 11.48 -11.11
C ALA A 27 2.47 11.36 -11.39
N PRO A 28 3.09 12.39 -12.00
CA PRO A 28 4.55 12.47 -12.07
C PRO A 28 5.16 12.39 -10.66
N TYR A 29 6.40 11.88 -10.58
CA TYR A 29 7.09 11.78 -9.29
C TYR A 29 7.07 13.11 -8.54
N ASP A 30 6.69 13.05 -7.27
CA ASP A 30 6.61 14.18 -6.37
C ASP A 30 7.55 13.98 -5.18
N PRO A 31 8.58 14.85 -5.01
CA PRO A 31 9.47 14.77 -3.85
C PRO A 31 8.76 14.86 -2.50
N GLU A 32 7.56 15.44 -2.47
CA GLU A 32 6.74 15.53 -1.26
C GLU A 32 6.36 14.15 -0.71
N TRP A 33 6.31 13.11 -1.55
CA TRP A 33 5.99 11.76 -1.11
C TRP A 33 6.98 11.24 -0.05
N SER A 34 8.27 11.56 -0.18
CA SER A 34 9.26 11.22 0.85
C SER A 34 8.98 11.91 2.17
N ARG A 35 8.55 13.17 2.13
CA ARG A 35 8.21 13.95 3.34
C ARG A 35 6.95 13.42 4.01
N LEU A 36 5.95 13.03 3.22
CA LEU A 36 4.74 12.40 3.73
C LEU A 36 5.07 11.08 4.41
N PHE A 37 5.93 10.27 3.81
CA PHE A 37 6.41 9.05 4.46
C PHE A 37 7.11 9.35 5.78
N GLU A 38 8.04 10.31 5.83
CA GLU A 38 8.77 10.66 7.05
C GLU A 38 7.81 11.10 8.16
N ARG A 39 6.77 11.85 7.82
CA ARG A 39 5.73 12.26 8.77
C ARG A 39 5.00 11.05 9.34
N GLU A 40 4.61 10.10 8.50
CA GLU A 40 3.94 8.88 8.94
C GLU A 40 4.89 7.99 9.76
N GLU A 41 6.16 7.89 9.37
CA GLU A 41 7.17 7.15 10.14
C GLU A 41 7.28 7.69 11.57
N ARG A 42 7.36 9.00 11.72
CA ARG A 42 7.41 9.63 13.06
C ARG A 42 6.15 9.32 13.87
N ARG A 43 4.98 9.38 13.23
CA ARG A 43 3.70 9.07 13.88
C ARG A 43 3.64 7.62 14.36
N ILE A 44 4.07 6.68 13.54
CA ILE A 44 4.09 5.25 13.87
C ILE A 44 5.09 4.99 15.00
N ARG A 45 6.28 5.57 14.95
CA ARG A 45 7.28 5.40 16.01
C ARG A 45 6.81 5.99 17.33
N ALA A 46 6.11 7.11 17.30
CA ALA A 46 5.51 7.70 18.51
C ALA A 46 4.45 6.78 19.11
N ALA A 47 3.66 6.12 18.27
CA ALA A 47 2.59 5.21 18.71
C ALA A 47 3.11 3.88 19.26
N LEU A 48 4.09 3.27 18.59
CA LEU A 48 4.54 1.91 18.89
C LEU A 48 5.88 1.85 19.62
N SER A 49 6.69 2.89 19.57
CA SER A 49 8.05 2.92 20.15
C SER A 49 8.88 1.73 19.63
N ASP A 50 9.47 0.94 20.53
CA ASP A 50 10.30 -0.21 20.18
C ASP A 50 9.54 -1.41 19.63
N ARG A 51 8.20 -1.38 19.65
CA ARG A 51 7.37 -2.41 19.00
C ARG A 51 7.38 -2.30 17.46
N ALA A 52 7.71 -1.13 16.93
CA ALA A 52 7.95 -0.96 15.49
C ALA A 52 9.38 -1.42 15.17
N LEU A 53 9.50 -2.66 14.66
CA LEU A 53 10.81 -3.27 14.42
C LEU A 53 11.42 -2.85 13.09
N LEU A 54 10.59 -2.46 12.13
CA LEU A 54 11.02 -1.97 10.83
C LEU A 54 9.92 -1.08 10.28
N ILE A 55 10.29 0.09 9.75
CA ILE A 55 9.38 0.97 9.03
C ILE A 55 10.10 1.41 7.76
N GLU A 56 9.51 1.10 6.59
CA GLU A 56 10.11 1.41 5.30
C GLU A 56 9.08 1.95 4.31
N HIS A 57 9.48 2.95 3.53
CA HIS A 57 8.70 3.42 2.39
C HIS A 57 8.84 2.41 1.26
N ALA A 58 7.72 1.87 0.80
CA ALA A 58 7.68 0.88 -0.27
C ALA A 58 6.79 1.37 -1.42
N GLY A 59 6.56 0.51 -2.40
CA GLY A 59 5.71 0.83 -3.54
C GLY A 59 6.30 1.90 -4.46
N SER A 60 5.52 2.28 -5.46
CA SER A 60 5.99 3.16 -6.54
C SER A 60 6.36 4.57 -6.07
N THR A 61 5.67 5.11 -5.06
CA THR A 61 5.98 6.45 -4.55
C THR A 61 7.31 6.53 -3.81
N SER A 62 7.92 5.37 -3.48
CA SER A 62 9.23 5.30 -2.85
C SER A 62 10.40 5.39 -3.84
N VAL A 63 10.11 5.40 -5.14
CA VAL A 63 11.12 5.34 -6.20
C VAL A 63 11.25 6.70 -6.87
N PRO A 64 12.39 7.42 -6.67
CA PRO A 64 12.60 8.72 -7.31
C PRO A 64 12.50 8.64 -8.83
N GLY A 65 11.80 9.61 -9.42
CA GLY A 65 11.62 9.70 -10.86
C GLY A 65 10.50 8.84 -11.44
N LEU A 66 9.83 7.99 -10.64
CA LEU A 66 8.77 7.11 -11.10
C LEU A 66 7.39 7.77 -10.93
N SER A 67 6.61 7.82 -12.00
CA SER A 67 5.21 8.20 -11.91
C SER A 67 4.41 7.13 -11.17
N ALA A 68 3.50 7.54 -10.32
CA ALA A 68 2.76 6.62 -9.46
C ALA A 68 1.38 7.17 -9.11
N LYS A 69 0.48 6.26 -8.74
CA LYS A 69 -0.71 6.63 -8.02
C LYS A 69 -0.27 7.25 -6.68
N PRO A 70 -0.77 8.45 -6.29
CA PRO A 70 -0.25 9.16 -5.12
C PRO A 70 -0.75 8.56 -3.81
N ILE A 71 -0.29 7.34 -3.53
CA ILE A 71 -0.53 6.61 -2.28
C ILE A 71 0.83 6.25 -1.68
N ILE A 72 0.99 6.53 -0.39
CA ILE A 72 2.21 6.20 0.34
C ILE A 72 2.07 4.77 0.87
N ASP A 73 2.81 3.84 0.27
CA ASP A 73 2.89 2.47 0.76
C ASP A 73 3.98 2.37 1.81
N ILE A 74 3.65 1.87 2.97
CA ILE A 74 4.56 1.70 4.10
C ILE A 74 4.56 0.25 4.52
N VAL A 75 5.75 -0.30 4.77
CA VAL A 75 5.94 -1.61 5.39
C VAL A 75 6.30 -1.41 6.85
N LEU A 76 5.49 -1.95 7.73
CA LEU A 76 5.75 -1.99 9.17
C LEU A 76 5.92 -3.45 9.58
N ALA A 77 7.02 -3.75 10.26
CA ALA A 77 7.21 -5.07 10.88
C ALA A 77 7.02 -4.96 12.39
N VAL A 78 6.22 -5.88 12.92
CA VAL A 78 6.01 -6.08 14.36
C VAL A 78 6.45 -7.50 14.72
N ALA A 79 6.55 -7.81 16.02
CA ALA A 79 6.99 -9.12 16.47
C ALA A 79 6.06 -10.26 16.02
N ASP A 80 4.74 -10.02 16.11
CA ASP A 80 3.71 -10.99 15.72
C ASP A 80 2.42 -10.24 15.38
N THR A 81 2.01 -10.27 14.11
CA THR A 81 0.78 -9.59 13.66
C THR A 81 -0.48 -10.19 14.25
N THR A 82 -0.45 -11.46 14.67
CA THR A 82 -1.61 -12.10 15.30
C THR A 82 -1.87 -11.59 16.72
N ASP A 83 -0.88 -11.02 17.37
CA ASP A 83 -1.01 -10.33 18.65
C ASP A 83 -1.46 -8.88 18.41
N GLU A 84 -2.70 -8.73 17.95
CA GLU A 84 -3.26 -7.41 17.59
C GLU A 84 -3.33 -6.44 18.76
N LEU A 85 -3.50 -6.92 19.99
CA LEU A 85 -3.55 -6.06 21.17
C LEU A 85 -2.23 -5.31 21.39
N ALA A 86 -1.12 -5.85 20.89
CA ALA A 86 0.18 -5.23 21.01
C ALA A 86 0.38 -4.00 20.12
N TYR A 87 -0.44 -3.82 19.07
CA TYR A 87 -0.22 -2.71 18.14
C TYR A 87 -1.50 -2.03 17.62
N VAL A 88 -2.62 -2.76 17.44
CA VAL A 88 -3.85 -2.19 16.86
C VAL A 88 -4.42 -1.04 17.69
N PRO A 89 -4.59 -1.16 19.03
CA PRO A 89 -5.12 -0.04 19.79
C PRO A 89 -4.26 1.20 19.75
N ALA A 90 -2.93 1.05 19.78
CA ALA A 90 -2.01 2.18 19.70
C ALA A 90 -2.07 2.84 18.32
N MET A 91 -2.18 2.06 17.24
CA MET A 91 -2.32 2.59 15.88
C MET A 91 -3.64 3.31 15.70
N GLU A 92 -4.73 2.78 16.23
CA GLU A 92 -6.04 3.44 16.17
C GLU A 92 -6.03 4.75 16.96
N ALA A 93 -5.39 4.78 18.13
CA ALA A 93 -5.22 6.00 18.90
C ALA A 93 -4.43 7.07 18.14
N ALA A 94 -3.54 6.66 17.25
CA ALA A 94 -2.78 7.56 16.38
C ALA A 94 -3.56 7.99 15.12
N GLY A 95 -4.79 7.49 14.93
CA GLY A 95 -5.66 7.84 13.84
C GLY A 95 -5.69 6.87 12.66
N TYR A 96 -4.91 5.78 12.71
CA TYR A 96 -4.95 4.75 11.67
C TYR A 96 -6.18 3.86 11.85
N VAL A 97 -6.68 3.32 10.76
CA VAL A 97 -7.86 2.44 10.78
C VAL A 97 -7.50 1.11 10.13
N LEU A 98 -7.71 0.02 10.88
CA LEU A 98 -7.52 -1.33 10.35
C LEU A 98 -8.62 -1.64 9.32
N ARG A 99 -8.22 -1.93 8.07
CA ARG A 99 -9.14 -2.15 6.96
C ARG A 99 -9.10 -3.56 6.39
N ILE A 100 -7.95 -4.24 6.52
CA ILE A 100 -7.78 -5.58 5.96
C ILE A 100 -7.06 -6.46 6.98
N ARG A 101 -7.58 -7.67 7.15
CA ARG A 101 -6.94 -8.74 7.91
C ARG A 101 -6.92 -9.97 7.03
N GLU A 102 -5.73 -10.54 6.80
CA GLU A 102 -5.52 -11.64 5.86
C GLU A 102 -4.77 -12.80 6.54
N PRO A 103 -5.47 -13.65 7.34
CA PRO A 103 -4.81 -14.76 8.05
C PRO A 103 -4.12 -15.76 7.10
N ASP A 104 -4.68 -15.97 5.92
CA ASP A 104 -4.20 -16.96 4.96
C ASP A 104 -3.13 -16.41 4.00
N TRP A 105 -2.76 -15.14 4.15
CA TRP A 105 -1.73 -14.52 3.34
C TRP A 105 -0.76 -13.76 4.23
N HIS A 106 0.32 -14.43 4.65
CA HIS A 106 1.40 -13.87 5.47
C HIS A 106 0.93 -13.24 6.79
N GLN A 107 -0.26 -13.56 7.27
CA GLN A 107 -0.87 -12.90 8.43
C GLN A 107 -0.83 -11.37 8.30
N HIS A 108 -1.07 -10.87 7.09
CA HIS A 108 -0.99 -9.48 6.71
C HIS A 108 -2.13 -8.66 7.29
N ARG A 109 -1.81 -7.43 7.72
CA ARG A 109 -2.79 -6.40 8.11
C ARG A 109 -2.55 -5.15 7.30
N LEU A 110 -3.63 -4.45 6.96
CA LEU A 110 -3.56 -3.16 6.26
C LEU A 110 -4.32 -2.10 7.04
N PHE A 111 -3.65 -0.99 7.29
CA PHE A 111 -4.26 0.21 7.87
C PHE A 111 -4.31 1.33 6.85
N LYS A 112 -5.31 2.21 6.99
CA LYS A 112 -5.38 3.49 6.27
C LYS A 112 -5.00 4.61 7.23
N GLY A 113 -4.36 5.64 6.70
CA GLY A 113 -3.93 6.79 7.49
C GLY A 113 -5.01 7.86 7.63
N PRO A 114 -4.88 8.74 8.64
CA PRO A 114 -5.89 9.76 8.92
C PRO A 114 -5.84 10.97 7.96
N ASP A 115 -4.65 11.43 7.59
CA ASP A 115 -4.45 12.71 6.87
C ASP A 115 -3.87 12.54 5.48
N THR A 116 -3.35 11.38 5.16
CA THR A 116 -2.64 11.10 3.92
C THR A 116 -3.18 9.80 3.34
N ALA A 117 -3.23 9.72 2.01
CA ALA A 117 -3.53 8.45 1.35
C ALA A 117 -2.37 7.47 1.60
N VAL A 118 -2.53 6.62 2.59
CA VAL A 118 -1.52 5.66 3.05
C VAL A 118 -2.09 4.25 3.00
N ASN A 119 -1.29 3.33 2.47
CA ASN A 119 -1.48 1.90 2.65
C ASN A 119 -0.38 1.41 3.59
N LEU A 120 -0.72 1.20 4.85
CA LEU A 120 0.22 0.71 5.84
C LEU A 120 0.10 -0.80 5.97
N HIS A 121 1.08 -1.50 5.38
CA HIS A 121 1.17 -2.96 5.41
C HIS A 121 1.91 -3.40 6.66
N VAL A 122 1.28 -4.26 7.47
CA VAL A 122 1.88 -4.78 8.69
C VAL A 122 2.15 -6.27 8.53
N PHE A 123 3.39 -6.66 8.75
CA PHE A 123 3.85 -8.05 8.69
C PHE A 123 4.60 -8.41 9.96
N THR A 124 4.67 -9.70 10.23
CA THR A 124 5.57 -10.22 11.27
C THR A 124 7.02 -10.09 10.79
N ILE A 125 7.92 -9.68 11.68
CA ILE A 125 9.35 -9.53 11.37
C ILE A 125 9.89 -10.84 10.76
N GLY A 126 10.72 -10.72 9.73
CA GLY A 126 11.28 -11.87 9.01
C GLY A 126 10.37 -12.45 7.92
N CYS A 127 9.18 -11.91 7.73
CA CYS A 127 8.28 -12.34 6.67
C CYS A 127 8.91 -12.13 5.29
N THR A 128 8.85 -13.15 4.42
CA THR A 128 9.43 -13.10 3.07
C THR A 128 8.82 -12.01 2.20
N GLU A 129 7.57 -11.65 2.43
CA GLU A 129 6.90 -10.59 1.67
C GLU A 129 7.54 -9.21 1.91
N ILE A 130 8.07 -8.96 3.12
CA ILE A 130 8.85 -7.75 3.41
C ILE A 130 10.06 -7.69 2.49
N GLU A 131 10.83 -8.76 2.42
CA GLU A 131 12.03 -8.84 1.57
C GLU A 131 11.69 -8.61 0.10
N ARG A 132 10.59 -9.22 -0.37
CA ARG A 132 10.13 -9.07 -1.75
C ARG A 132 9.80 -7.61 -2.08
N MET A 133 9.03 -6.95 -1.21
CA MET A 133 8.63 -5.55 -1.42
C MET A 133 9.83 -4.61 -1.42
N LEU A 134 10.75 -4.79 -0.50
CA LEU A 134 11.95 -3.94 -0.40
C LEU A 134 12.94 -4.22 -1.51
N PHE A 135 13.12 -5.47 -1.92
CA PHE A 135 13.96 -5.83 -3.06
C PHE A 135 13.44 -5.20 -4.34
N PHE A 136 12.15 -5.28 -4.59
CA PHE A 136 11.52 -4.68 -5.78
C PHE A 136 11.71 -3.16 -5.80
N ARG A 137 11.49 -2.50 -4.67
CA ARG A 137 11.76 -1.06 -4.51
C ARG A 137 13.21 -0.72 -4.85
N ASP A 138 14.16 -1.42 -4.25
CA ASP A 138 15.58 -1.16 -4.41
C ASP A 138 16.03 -1.42 -5.84
N HIS A 139 15.47 -2.44 -6.48
CA HIS A 139 15.75 -2.73 -7.89
C HIS A 139 15.29 -1.58 -8.79
N LEU A 140 14.07 -1.09 -8.61
CA LEU A 140 13.55 0.03 -9.41
C LEU A 140 14.32 1.33 -9.15
N ARG A 141 14.85 1.53 -7.94
CA ARG A 141 15.69 2.68 -7.61
C ARG A 141 17.04 2.63 -8.32
N SER A 142 17.60 1.45 -8.49
CA SER A 142 18.97 1.26 -9.01
C SER A 142 19.04 0.96 -10.51
N ASP A 143 17.95 0.51 -11.13
CA ASP A 143 17.91 0.13 -12.53
C ASP A 143 16.96 1.04 -13.33
N GLU A 144 17.55 1.99 -14.03
CA GLU A 144 16.79 2.98 -14.81
C GLU A 144 16.00 2.34 -15.95
N ALA A 145 16.56 1.34 -16.62
CA ALA A 145 15.90 0.66 -17.73
C ALA A 145 14.64 -0.06 -17.26
N ASP A 146 14.75 -0.81 -16.17
CA ASP A 146 13.61 -1.54 -15.60
C ASP A 146 12.60 -0.59 -14.97
N ARG A 147 13.04 0.50 -14.36
CA ARG A 147 12.14 1.55 -13.87
C ARG A 147 11.31 2.16 -15.00
N THR A 148 11.96 2.48 -16.13
CA THR A 148 11.29 3.03 -17.32
C THR A 148 10.30 2.03 -17.90
N LEU A 149 10.69 0.77 -18.01
CA LEU A 149 9.81 -0.30 -18.48
C LEU A 149 8.60 -0.46 -17.57
N TYR A 150 8.79 -0.46 -16.26
CA TYR A 150 7.72 -0.55 -15.29
C TYR A 150 6.75 0.63 -15.41
N GLU A 151 7.27 1.85 -15.51
CA GLU A 151 6.47 3.07 -15.68
C GLU A 151 5.64 3.01 -16.96
N ASN A 152 6.25 2.67 -18.09
CA ASN A 152 5.57 2.56 -19.37
C ASN A 152 4.46 1.51 -19.34
N THR A 153 4.72 0.38 -18.70
CA THR A 153 3.72 -0.69 -18.54
C THR A 153 2.55 -0.23 -17.70
N LYS A 154 2.81 0.47 -16.59
CA LYS A 154 1.77 1.04 -15.73
C LYS A 154 0.93 2.08 -16.45
N GLN A 155 1.55 2.97 -17.20
CA GLN A 155 0.86 3.99 -17.98
C GLN A 155 -0.02 3.37 -19.06
N GLU A 156 0.46 2.33 -19.73
CA GLU A 156 -0.31 1.60 -20.74
C GLU A 156 -1.53 0.90 -20.12
N LEU A 157 -1.34 0.24 -18.98
CA LEU A 157 -2.46 -0.40 -18.26
C LEU A 157 -3.48 0.63 -17.79
N ALA A 158 -3.05 1.78 -17.32
CA ALA A 158 -3.93 2.87 -16.91
C ALA A 158 -4.78 3.38 -18.09
N ARG A 159 -4.17 3.54 -19.28
CA ARG A 159 -4.88 3.95 -20.50
C ARG A 159 -5.90 2.91 -20.95
N ARG A 160 -5.55 1.63 -20.90
CA ARG A 160 -6.46 0.53 -21.26
C ARG A 160 -7.65 0.47 -20.32
N THR A 161 -7.41 0.57 -19.04
CA THR A 161 -8.48 0.57 -18.04
C THR A 161 -9.41 1.75 -18.24
N TRP A 162 -8.88 2.94 -18.52
CA TRP A 162 -9.67 4.13 -18.83
C TRP A 162 -10.57 3.92 -20.04
N LYS A 163 -10.04 3.38 -21.14
CA LYS A 163 -10.81 3.06 -22.34
C LYS A 163 -11.90 2.04 -22.05
N TYR A 164 -11.59 1.00 -21.28
CA TYR A 164 -12.55 -0.04 -20.91
C TYR A 164 -13.71 0.55 -20.11
N VAL A 165 -13.42 1.38 -19.13
CA VAL A 165 -14.47 2.02 -18.30
C VAL A 165 -15.36 2.93 -19.14
N GLN A 166 -14.79 3.66 -20.11
CA GLN A 166 -15.58 4.53 -21.01
C GLN A 166 -16.48 3.75 -21.98
N HIS A 167 -16.09 2.51 -22.31
CA HIS A 167 -16.86 1.64 -23.21
C HIS A 167 -17.80 0.67 -22.48
N MET A 168 -17.80 0.69 -21.15
CA MET A 168 -18.77 -0.10 -20.39
C MET A 168 -20.17 0.46 -20.60
N PRO A 169 -21.18 -0.39 -20.94
CA PRO A 169 -22.55 0.07 -20.96
C PRO A 169 -22.94 0.57 -19.57
N THR A 170 -23.51 1.75 -19.51
CA THR A 170 -24.11 2.27 -18.27
C THR A 170 -25.11 1.25 -17.74
N PRO A 171 -25.02 0.86 -16.46
CA PRO A 171 -26.07 0.00 -15.90
C PRO A 171 -27.41 0.71 -16.06
N ASN A 172 -28.36 0.01 -16.68
CA ASN A 172 -29.73 0.50 -16.80
C ASN A 172 -30.22 0.82 -15.39
N GLN A 173 -30.40 2.09 -15.10
CA GLN A 173 -31.20 2.53 -13.99
C GLN A 173 -32.66 2.34 -14.38
N GLY A 174 -33.16 1.11 -14.16
CA GLY A 174 -34.57 0.79 -14.21
C GLY A 174 -35.19 0.94 -12.84
#